data_74732a8bfb1c465bcdc895acc4c91935
#
_entry.id   74732a8bfb1c465bcdc895acc4c91935
#
_cell.length_a   1.000
_cell.length_b   1.000
_cell.length_c   1.000
_cell.angle_alpha   90.00
_cell.angle_beta   90.00
_cell.angle_gamma   90.00
#
_symmetry.space_group_name_H-M   'P 1'
#
loop_
_entity.id
_entity.type
_entity.pdbx_description
1 polymer ?
#
loop_
_entity_poly.entity_id
_entity_poly.type
_entity_poly.pdbx_seq_one_letter_code
_entity_poly.pdbx_strand_id
1 'polypeptide(L)'
;MPLSTGVSFDTSTLNLAAAVYHASFGAGLYADPNCFAESGASPLKYTADTEGPVGSFLGRSFGAMMLGMGSIALFDKESEGVTKMFAVIMSLFCPIMAANTKEDSAGAGHTQMWKLQVIHVGNVLTATSCSSPSP
;
A
#
# COMPACT_ATOMS: atom_id res chain seq x y z
N MET A 1 31.85 5.90 -5.32
CA MET A 1 31.43 4.71 -6.10
C MET A 1 29.93 4.58 -5.98
N PRO A 2 29.18 4.64 -7.06
CA PRO A 2 27.77 4.32 -7.00
C PRO A 2 27.63 2.81 -6.77
N LEU A 3 26.97 2.41 -5.70
CA LEU A 3 26.53 1.04 -5.49
C LEU A 3 25.44 0.77 -6.54
N SER A 4 25.85 0.24 -7.70
CA SER A 4 24.95 -0.39 -8.63
C SER A 4 24.51 -1.71 -7.98
N THR A 5 23.42 -1.64 -7.22
CA THR A 5 22.67 -2.85 -6.87
C THR A 5 22.01 -3.30 -8.16
N GLY A 6 22.58 -4.30 -8.83
CA GLY A 6 22.20 -4.76 -10.17
C GLY A 6 20.80 -5.38 -10.29
N VAL A 7 19.82 -4.88 -9.56
CA VAL A 7 18.41 -5.27 -9.68
C VAL A 7 17.65 -4.07 -10.21
N SER A 8 17.44 -4.02 -11.52
CA SER A 8 16.48 -3.11 -12.13
C SER A 8 15.14 -3.83 -12.29
N PHE A 9 14.10 -3.31 -11.67
CA PHE A 9 12.74 -3.75 -11.96
C PHE A 9 12.19 -2.93 -13.13
N ASP A 10 11.57 -3.61 -14.09
CA ASP A 10 10.86 -2.91 -15.15
C ASP A 10 9.51 -2.36 -14.66
N THR A 11 8.98 -1.38 -15.39
CA THR A 11 7.71 -0.71 -15.07
C THR A 11 6.55 -1.71 -14.93
N SER A 12 6.49 -2.70 -15.81
CA SER A 12 5.44 -3.71 -15.81
C SER A 12 5.46 -4.57 -14.54
N THR A 13 6.64 -4.99 -14.12
CA THR A 13 6.82 -5.77 -12.88
C THR A 13 6.41 -4.96 -11.65
N LEU A 14 6.81 -3.69 -11.58
CA LEU A 14 6.43 -2.80 -10.47
C LEU A 14 4.92 -2.57 -10.41
N ASN A 15 4.31 -2.26 -11.56
CA ASN A 15 2.87 -2.03 -11.62
C ASN A 15 2.07 -3.31 -11.32
N LEU A 16 2.56 -4.48 -11.74
CA LEU A 16 1.95 -5.75 -11.40
C LEU A 16 2.04 -6.03 -9.88
N ALA A 17 3.18 -5.78 -9.26
CA ALA A 17 3.33 -5.92 -7.81
C ALA A 17 2.41 -4.97 -7.05
N ALA A 18 2.30 -3.71 -7.49
CA ALA A 18 1.37 -2.73 -6.94
C ALA A 18 -0.10 -3.17 -7.13
N ALA A 19 -0.44 -3.73 -8.29
CA ALA A 19 -1.78 -4.25 -8.57
C ALA A 19 -2.15 -5.38 -7.60
N VAL A 20 -1.29 -6.36 -7.41
CA VAL A 20 -1.51 -7.48 -6.50
C VAL A 20 -1.66 -6.99 -5.06
N TYR A 21 -0.78 -6.11 -4.62
CA TYR A 21 -0.83 -5.54 -3.28
C TYR A 21 -2.16 -4.80 -3.03
N HIS A 22 -2.52 -3.84 -3.89
CA HIS A 22 -3.72 -3.03 -3.71
C HIS A 22 -5.00 -3.83 -3.89
N ALA A 23 -5.03 -4.75 -4.85
CA ALA A 23 -6.20 -5.61 -5.05
C ALA A 23 -6.44 -6.55 -3.86
N SER A 24 -5.40 -7.14 -3.30
CA SER A 24 -5.52 -8.04 -2.16
C SER A 24 -6.03 -7.32 -0.91
N PHE A 25 -5.43 -6.17 -0.57
CA PHE A 25 -5.89 -5.36 0.55
C PHE A 25 -7.27 -4.76 0.30
N GLY A 26 -7.50 -4.26 -0.90
CA GLY A 26 -8.76 -3.67 -1.29
C GLY A 26 -9.91 -4.66 -1.24
N ALA A 27 -9.72 -5.88 -1.71
CA ALA A 27 -10.73 -6.94 -1.65
C ALA A 27 -11.05 -7.31 -0.20
N GLY A 28 -10.04 -7.45 0.66
CA GLY A 28 -10.23 -7.73 2.07
C GLY A 28 -11.08 -6.66 2.75
N LEU A 29 -10.69 -5.38 2.63
CA LEU A 29 -11.41 -4.26 3.27
C LEU A 29 -12.80 -4.02 2.67
N TYR A 30 -12.98 -4.26 1.37
CA TYR A 30 -14.27 -4.12 0.72
C TYR A 30 -15.27 -5.16 1.20
N ALA A 31 -14.83 -6.41 1.33
CA ALA A 31 -15.65 -7.49 1.84
C ALA A 31 -15.94 -7.34 3.35
N ASP A 32 -14.89 -7.08 4.13
CA ASP A 32 -14.96 -6.91 5.57
C ASP A 32 -14.06 -5.74 6.02
N PRO A 33 -14.63 -4.62 6.49
CA PRO A 33 -13.86 -3.49 7.00
C PRO A 33 -12.89 -3.84 8.13
N ASN A 34 -13.18 -4.90 8.86
CA ASN A 34 -12.35 -5.41 9.96
C ASN A 34 -11.39 -6.52 9.53
N CYS A 35 -11.27 -6.81 8.24
CA CYS A 35 -10.40 -7.90 7.75
C CYS A 35 -9.00 -7.88 8.36
N PHE A 36 -8.41 -6.71 8.54
CA PHE A 36 -7.06 -6.52 9.10
C PHE A 36 -7.07 -6.01 10.55
N ALA A 37 -8.22 -6.00 11.20
CA ALA A 37 -8.39 -5.64 12.60
C ALA A 37 -8.22 -6.87 13.52
N GLU A 38 -8.31 -6.66 14.82
CA GLU A 38 -8.15 -7.73 15.82
C GLU A 38 -9.14 -8.88 15.59
N SER A 39 -10.41 -8.57 15.31
CA SER A 39 -11.46 -9.55 15.07
C SER A 39 -11.47 -10.15 13.66
N GLY A 40 -10.71 -9.58 12.73
CA GLY A 40 -10.74 -9.94 11.31
C GLY A 40 -10.11 -11.29 11.00
N ALA A 41 -10.40 -11.79 9.80
CA ALA A 41 -9.91 -13.10 9.35
C ALA A 41 -8.44 -13.09 8.89
N SER A 42 -7.87 -11.92 8.57
CA SER A 42 -6.48 -11.83 8.09
C SER A 42 -5.48 -12.21 9.20
N PRO A 43 -4.41 -12.95 8.87
CA PRO A 43 -3.30 -13.18 9.78
C PRO A 43 -2.48 -11.91 10.07
N LEU A 44 -2.63 -10.89 9.23
CA LEU A 44 -1.98 -9.59 9.40
C LEU A 44 -2.94 -8.63 10.10
N LYS A 45 -2.53 -8.10 11.23
CA LYS A 45 -3.32 -7.18 12.05
C LYS A 45 -2.68 -5.79 12.03
N TYR A 46 -3.43 -4.79 11.58
CA TYR A 46 -2.91 -3.42 11.43
C TYR A 46 -3.73 -2.37 12.17
N THR A 47 -4.99 -2.68 12.47
CA THR A 47 -5.93 -1.72 13.07
C THR A 47 -6.69 -2.34 14.21
N ALA A 48 -7.26 -1.50 15.06
CA ALA A 48 -8.36 -1.90 15.93
C ALA A 48 -9.63 -2.15 15.10
N ASP A 49 -10.61 -2.79 15.71
CA ASP A 49 -11.89 -3.01 15.10
C ASP A 49 -12.57 -1.66 14.81
N THR A 50 -13.13 -1.53 13.62
CA THR A 50 -13.93 -0.36 13.27
C THR A 50 -15.29 -0.45 13.94
N GLU A 51 -15.73 0.64 14.57
CA GLU A 51 -17.02 0.70 15.22
C GLU A 51 -18.01 1.52 14.42
N GLY A 52 -19.25 1.03 14.41
CA GLY A 52 -20.39 1.73 13.86
C GLY A 52 -20.45 1.84 12.33
N PRO A 53 -21.53 2.45 11.82
CA PRO A 53 -21.78 2.55 10.37
C PRO A 53 -20.73 3.39 9.64
N VAL A 54 -20.19 4.43 10.28
CA VAL A 54 -19.20 5.34 9.68
C VAL A 54 -17.87 4.63 9.47
N GLY A 55 -17.39 3.90 10.49
CA GLY A 55 -16.15 3.12 10.35
C GLY A 55 -16.27 2.06 9.27
N SER A 56 -17.39 1.35 9.24
CA SER A 56 -17.66 0.35 8.21
C SER A 56 -17.73 0.97 6.80
N PHE A 57 -18.37 2.12 6.66
CA PHE A 57 -18.42 2.85 5.38
C PHE A 57 -17.03 3.28 4.92
N LEU A 58 -16.23 3.88 5.79
CA LEU A 58 -14.88 4.34 5.46
C LEU A 58 -13.97 3.18 5.07
N GLY A 59 -14.02 2.07 5.81
CA GLY A 59 -13.23 0.87 5.50
C GLY A 59 -13.56 0.30 4.13
N ARG A 60 -14.85 0.15 3.80
CA ARG A 60 -15.29 -0.34 2.47
C ARG A 60 -14.98 0.65 1.36
N SER A 61 -15.12 1.96 1.59
CA SER A 61 -14.79 2.99 0.62
C SER A 61 -13.29 3.00 0.31
N PHE A 62 -12.46 2.84 1.33
CA PHE A 62 -11.01 2.70 1.16
C PHE A 62 -10.68 1.42 0.39
N GLY A 63 -11.33 0.31 0.71
CA GLY A 63 -11.20 -0.95 -0.04
C GLY A 63 -11.57 -0.80 -1.51
N ALA A 64 -12.67 -0.13 -1.83
CA ALA A 64 -13.08 0.14 -3.20
C ALA A 64 -12.05 1.00 -3.96
N MET A 65 -11.50 2.02 -3.30
CA MET A 65 -10.45 2.86 -3.87
C MET A 65 -9.17 2.05 -4.17
N MET A 66 -8.75 1.20 -3.25
CA MET A 66 -7.59 0.32 -3.46
C MET A 66 -7.82 -0.67 -4.60
N LEU A 67 -9.01 -1.25 -4.71
CA LEU A 67 -9.38 -2.11 -5.84
C LEU A 67 -9.31 -1.36 -7.17
N GLY A 68 -9.82 -0.13 -7.21
CA GLY A 68 -9.74 0.73 -8.41
C GLY A 68 -8.29 1.01 -8.82
N MET A 69 -7.45 1.39 -7.88
CA MET A 69 -6.01 1.62 -8.13
C MET A 69 -5.31 0.35 -8.62
N GLY A 70 -5.56 -0.80 -7.98
CA GLY A 70 -5.02 -2.08 -8.41
C GLY A 70 -5.47 -2.46 -9.82
N SER A 71 -6.72 -2.18 -10.18
CA SER A 71 -7.25 -2.42 -11.52
C SER A 71 -6.55 -1.56 -12.57
N ILE A 72 -6.32 -0.27 -12.29
CA ILE A 72 -5.58 0.61 -13.21
C ILE A 72 -4.17 0.07 -13.42
N ALA A 73 -3.48 -0.33 -12.36
CA ALA A 73 -2.14 -0.88 -12.46
C ALA A 73 -2.09 -2.20 -13.26
N LEU A 74 -3.15 -2.99 -13.23
CA LEU A 74 -3.25 -4.22 -14.00
C LEU A 74 -3.54 -3.95 -15.48
N PHE A 75 -4.45 -3.01 -15.78
CA PHE A 75 -4.85 -2.70 -17.15
C PHE A 75 -3.81 -1.90 -17.92
N ASP A 76 -3.04 -1.07 -17.24
CA ASP A 76 -2.02 -0.19 -17.83
C ASP A 76 -0.66 -0.42 -17.18
N LYS A 77 -0.25 -1.67 -17.13
CA LYS A 77 0.98 -2.10 -16.44
C LYS A 77 2.27 -1.54 -17.03
N GLU A 78 2.25 -1.13 -18.29
CA GLU A 78 3.43 -0.55 -18.97
C GLU A 78 3.57 0.97 -18.72
N SER A 79 2.59 1.59 -18.03
CA SER A 79 2.56 3.04 -17.86
C SER A 79 3.49 3.51 -16.74
N GLU A 80 4.47 4.34 -17.09
CA GLU A 80 5.27 5.07 -16.09
C GLU A 80 4.43 6.03 -15.26
N GLY A 81 3.35 6.56 -15.82
CA GLY A 81 2.41 7.42 -15.11
C GLY A 81 1.77 6.70 -13.94
N VAL A 82 1.38 5.45 -14.13
CA VAL A 82 0.83 4.59 -13.06
C VAL A 82 1.89 4.35 -11.99
N THR A 83 3.12 4.03 -12.37
CA THR A 83 4.23 3.84 -11.41
C THR A 83 4.47 5.10 -10.57
N LYS A 84 4.49 6.27 -11.21
CA LYS A 84 4.66 7.57 -10.53
C LYS A 84 3.50 7.87 -9.58
N MET A 85 2.26 7.57 -9.98
CA MET A 85 1.07 7.70 -9.13
C MET A 85 1.22 6.85 -7.86
N PHE A 86 1.62 5.59 -7.97
CA PHE A 86 1.85 4.75 -6.80
C PHE A 86 2.99 5.26 -5.93
N ALA A 87 4.07 5.76 -6.50
CA ALA A 87 5.15 6.35 -5.73
C ALA A 87 4.67 7.54 -4.89
N VAL A 88 3.83 8.41 -5.44
CA VAL A 88 3.22 9.53 -4.71
C VAL A 88 2.31 9.03 -3.59
N ILE A 89 1.39 8.10 -3.90
CA ILE A 89 0.46 7.53 -2.91
C ILE A 89 1.24 6.90 -1.75
N MET A 90 2.23 6.06 -2.03
CA MET A 90 3.04 5.41 -1.01
C MET A 90 3.84 6.41 -0.18
N SER A 91 4.36 7.47 -0.79
CA SER A 91 5.06 8.54 -0.08
C SER A 91 4.13 9.27 0.90
N LEU A 92 2.87 9.49 0.53
CA LEU A 92 1.88 10.11 1.41
C LEU A 92 1.48 9.19 2.58
N PHE A 93 1.49 7.89 2.36
CA PHE A 93 1.23 6.92 3.43
C PHE A 93 2.38 6.78 4.43
N CYS A 94 3.63 7.00 4.01
CA CYS A 94 4.79 6.84 4.89
C CYS A 94 4.69 7.59 6.23
N PRO A 95 4.38 8.91 6.26
CA PRO A 95 4.25 9.63 7.53
C PRO A 95 3.06 9.16 8.37
N ILE A 96 1.95 8.76 7.74
CA ILE A 96 0.77 8.22 8.43
C ILE A 96 1.13 6.91 9.12
N MET A 97 1.81 6.00 8.40
CA MET A 97 2.24 4.72 8.95
C MET A 97 3.27 4.91 10.08
N ALA A 98 4.21 5.85 9.93
CA ALA A 98 5.20 6.14 10.94
C ALA A 98 4.58 6.70 12.23
N ALA A 99 3.59 7.58 12.11
CA ALA A 99 2.84 8.10 13.25
C ALA A 99 2.09 6.96 13.96
N ASN A 100 1.36 6.14 13.22
CA ASN A 100 0.58 5.03 13.78
C ASN A 100 1.44 3.91 14.39
N THR A 101 2.70 3.80 14.00
CA THR A 101 3.63 2.84 14.61
C THR A 101 4.10 3.30 15.98
N LYS A 102 4.16 4.62 16.22
CA LYS A 102 4.65 5.21 17.48
C LYS A 102 3.58 5.35 18.54
N GLU A 103 2.35 5.56 18.15
CA GLU A 103 1.25 5.84 19.06
C GLU A 103 0.37 4.60 19.20
N ASP A 104 0.26 4.10 20.41
CA ASP A 104 -0.80 3.16 20.82
C ASP A 104 -2.14 3.92 20.96
N SER A 105 -2.32 4.94 20.17
CA SER A 105 -3.49 5.77 20.15
C SER A 105 -4.55 5.17 19.25
N ALA A 106 -5.67 4.82 19.83
CA ALA A 106 -6.86 4.32 19.14
C ALA A 106 -6.68 2.97 18.39
N GLY A 107 -5.83 2.08 18.88
CA GLY A 107 -5.68 0.74 18.33
C GLY A 107 -5.03 0.67 16.95
N ALA A 108 -4.54 1.79 16.43
CA ALA A 108 -3.84 1.81 15.15
C ALA A 108 -2.33 1.50 15.28
N GLY A 109 -1.81 1.54 16.49
CA GLY A 109 -0.40 1.33 16.82
C GLY A 109 0.03 -0.14 16.83
N HIS A 110 -0.41 -0.93 15.86
CA HIS A 110 -0.01 -2.32 15.82
C HIS A 110 1.47 -2.49 15.55
N THR A 111 2.10 -3.38 16.28
CA THR A 111 3.52 -3.75 16.12
C THR A 111 3.87 -4.23 14.71
N GLN A 112 2.88 -4.57 13.89
CA GLN A 112 3.07 -5.01 12.50
C GLN A 112 3.07 -3.87 11.47
N MET A 113 2.71 -2.64 11.86
CA MET A 113 2.69 -1.47 10.96
C MET A 113 4.05 -1.20 10.29
N TRP A 114 5.15 -1.48 10.98
CA TRP A 114 6.48 -1.31 10.42
C TRP A 114 6.73 -2.17 9.17
N LYS A 115 6.06 -3.32 9.04
CA LYS A 115 6.18 -4.18 7.85
C LYS A 115 5.60 -3.50 6.63
N LEU A 116 4.42 -2.86 6.78
CA LEU A 116 3.84 -2.05 5.71
C LEU A 116 4.71 -0.86 5.36
N GLN A 117 5.27 -0.20 6.37
CA GLN A 117 6.19 0.93 6.17
C GLN A 117 7.39 0.53 5.30
N VAL A 118 8.00 -0.62 5.57
CA VAL A 118 9.14 -1.12 4.78
C VAL A 118 8.71 -1.38 3.33
N ILE A 119 7.53 -1.98 3.12
CA ILE A 119 7.00 -2.23 1.77
C ILE A 119 6.77 -0.91 1.04
N HIS A 120 6.16 0.07 1.68
CA HIS A 120 5.87 1.38 1.08
C HIS A 120 7.16 2.13 0.69
N VAL A 121 8.12 2.20 1.61
CA VAL A 121 9.42 2.85 1.33
C VAL A 121 10.16 2.13 0.22
N GLY A 122 10.16 0.79 0.22
CA GLY A 122 10.77 -0.01 -0.85
C GLY A 122 10.16 0.30 -2.21
N ASN A 123 8.83 0.37 -2.31
CA ASN A 123 8.13 0.71 -3.55
C ASN A 123 8.48 2.12 -4.06
N VAL A 124 8.56 3.12 -3.16
CA VAL A 124 8.95 4.49 -3.53
C VAL A 124 10.37 4.53 -4.09
N LEU A 125 11.31 3.91 -3.39
CA LEU A 125 12.73 3.89 -3.81
C LEU A 125 12.89 3.20 -5.16
N THR A 126 12.20 2.10 -5.38
CA THR A 126 12.28 1.34 -6.64
C THR A 126 11.65 2.13 -7.78
N ALA A 127 10.48 2.73 -7.57
CA ALA A 127 9.81 3.53 -8.60
C ALA A 127 10.61 4.77 -9.00
N THR A 128 11.27 5.43 -8.05
CA THR A 128 12.12 6.60 -8.34
C THR A 128 13.41 6.22 -9.06
N SER A 129 13.94 5.03 -8.80
CA SER A 129 15.14 4.53 -9.49
C SER A 129 14.89 4.19 -10.95
N CYS A 130 13.69 3.71 -11.30
CA CYS A 130 13.31 3.39 -12.67
C CYS A 130 12.99 4.63 -13.53
N SER A 131 12.69 5.76 -12.93
CA SER A 131 12.34 7.01 -13.62
C SER A 131 13.54 7.90 -13.95
N SER A 132 14.75 7.51 -13.64
CA SER A 132 15.95 8.24 -14.04
C SER A 132 16.19 8.06 -15.52
N PRO A 133 16.18 9.15 -16.33
CA PRO A 133 16.50 9.02 -17.74
C PRO A 133 17.90 8.46 -17.90
N SER A 134 18.03 7.45 -18.77
CA SER A 134 19.34 7.00 -19.22
C SER A 134 20.06 8.17 -19.88
N PRO A 135 21.34 8.38 -19.59
CA PRO A 135 22.14 9.44 -20.22
C PRO A 135 22.30 9.23 -21.73
#